data_05a0f978d3437e74ba3a6f6afeaa0bff
#
_entry.id   05a0f978d3437e74ba3a6f6afeaa0bff
#
_cell.length_a   1.000
_cell.length_b   1.000
_cell.length_c   1.000
_cell.angle_alpha   90.00
_cell.angle_beta   90.00
_cell.angle_gamma   90.00
#
_symmetry.space_group_name_H-M   'P 1'
#
loop_
_entity.id
_entity.type
_entity.pdbx_description
1 polymer ?
#
loop_
_entity_poly.entity_id
_entity_poly.type
_entity_poly.pdbx_seq_one_letter_code
_entity_poly.pdbx_strand_id
1 'polypeptide(L)'
;MTADQNAFANISDECKTTAAAAAFLESVRITDIPAEAVRIGTRCLLDGLGLFVAGSEEHSVRLLIEEAAQMGGRPDALLLRRGNTKVPAPTAARVLGTAGHAHDWDDSQVSADPAHIYGLLTHPTVPPLTSALVMAQKSGAIDGKTFMLAFLTGFEIECKISEWMSPQHYLRGMHSSGTVGTFGAYGAAAKLLGLKGDKLRSGFGIAASFAAGIRCNFGTMTKPLHVGRAAENGVTAALLAARGFTADPDALDGPWGFYAVQGGGVNAEKIAQGFGKTWSIVEPGVSIKPYPCGVLTHPTIDLMLKLVTEHDVKPDDIEAVTVYAGTNILKPIRYPIAVNHLQAKFSLPAALAMIALARRAGKHEFSDEFVGSAPMRAMQRRISTELDLEIEKMGFDKMRSRIMIQLNDGRTVEGRADERYRGGPENPLSDADLEAKVRSCCEGVLDQQSQTTLIGNAWSVGQLENAGKLMEIINNFRA
;
A
#
# COMPACT_ATOMS: atom_id res chain seq x y z
N MET A 1 -34.06 7.64 -3.41
CA MET A 1 -33.20 8.85 -3.43
C MET A 1 -33.31 9.69 -2.15
N THR A 2 -33.43 9.11 -0.96
CA THR A 2 -33.71 9.90 0.26
C THR A 2 -32.80 9.61 1.45
N ALA A 3 -31.85 8.69 1.33
CA ALA A 3 -30.90 8.38 2.43
C ALA A 3 -29.51 9.04 2.25
N ASP A 4 -29.18 9.54 1.07
CA ASP A 4 -27.83 10.04 0.74
C ASP A 4 -27.64 11.56 0.95
N GLN A 5 -28.71 12.34 1.03
CA GLN A 5 -28.60 13.79 1.22
C GLN A 5 -28.22 14.19 2.66
N ASN A 6 -28.44 13.35 3.65
CA ASN A 6 -28.06 13.63 5.03
C ASN A 6 -26.58 13.33 5.36
N ALA A 7 -25.88 12.56 4.52
CA ALA A 7 -24.45 12.29 4.72
C ALA A 7 -23.58 13.55 4.53
N PHE A 8 -24.03 14.51 3.74
CA PHE A 8 -23.32 15.79 3.54
C PHE A 8 -23.65 16.84 4.59
N ALA A 9 -24.75 16.66 5.34
CA ALA A 9 -25.21 17.63 6.34
C ALA A 9 -24.46 17.54 7.67
N ASN A 10 -23.68 16.49 7.92
CA ASN A 10 -23.02 16.23 9.20
C ASN A 10 -21.54 16.62 9.24
N ILE A 11 -20.98 17.24 8.21
CA ILE A 11 -19.63 17.80 8.30
C ILE A 11 -19.82 19.22 8.85
N SER A 12 -19.80 19.32 10.19
CA SER A 12 -19.89 20.62 10.84
C SER A 12 -18.63 21.43 10.56
N ASP A 13 -18.78 22.76 10.45
CA ASP A 13 -17.66 23.71 10.44
C ASP A 13 -16.75 23.58 11.69
N GLU A 14 -17.16 22.76 12.65
CA GLU A 14 -16.41 22.46 13.89
C GLU A 14 -15.31 21.41 13.71
N CYS A 15 -15.31 20.60 12.63
CA CYS A 15 -14.26 19.67 12.31
C CYS A 15 -13.05 20.43 11.74
N LYS A 16 -12.12 20.82 12.57
CA LYS A 16 -10.88 21.54 12.20
C LYS A 16 -9.74 20.57 11.87
N THR A 17 -10.00 19.61 11.00
CA THR A 17 -9.06 18.52 10.69
C THR A 17 -7.81 19.03 9.99
N THR A 18 -7.98 19.98 9.04
CA THR A 18 -6.85 20.60 8.32
C THR A 18 -5.93 21.32 9.29
N ALA A 19 -6.48 22.09 10.22
CA ALA A 19 -5.71 22.80 11.24
C ALA A 19 -5.00 21.81 12.19
N ALA A 20 -5.68 20.73 12.61
CA ALA A 20 -5.11 19.71 13.47
C ALA A 20 -3.95 18.96 12.79
N ALA A 21 -4.11 18.59 11.50
CA ALA A 21 -3.06 17.96 10.71
C ALA A 21 -1.84 18.87 10.55
N ALA A 22 -2.06 20.16 10.28
CA ALA A 22 -0.99 21.14 10.15
C ALA A 22 -0.24 21.34 11.48
N ALA A 23 -0.96 21.45 12.61
CA ALA A 23 -0.37 21.57 13.93
C ALA A 23 0.46 20.34 14.33
N PHE A 24 -0.05 19.13 14.04
CA PHE A 24 0.70 17.88 14.22
C PHE A 24 1.98 17.86 13.40
N LEU A 25 1.90 18.15 12.08
CA LEU A 25 3.04 18.22 11.18
C LEU A 25 4.12 19.20 11.69
N GLU A 26 3.72 20.36 12.17
CA GLU A 26 4.63 21.38 12.67
C GLU A 26 5.32 20.95 13.96
N SER A 27 4.56 20.41 14.91
CA SER A 27 5.01 20.17 16.28
C SER A 27 5.72 18.86 16.52
N VAL A 28 5.35 17.76 15.81
CA VAL A 28 5.86 16.41 16.06
C VAL A 28 7.38 16.33 15.92
N ARG A 29 8.03 15.63 16.86
CA ARG A 29 9.48 15.39 16.90
C ARG A 29 9.74 13.89 16.91
N ILE A 30 10.94 13.47 16.59
CA ILE A 30 11.31 12.04 16.62
C ILE A 30 11.15 11.42 18.02
N THR A 31 11.32 12.22 19.07
CA THR A 31 11.13 11.82 20.47
C THR A 31 9.68 11.58 20.86
N ASP A 32 8.73 12.08 20.08
CA ASP A 32 7.29 11.94 20.33
C ASP A 32 6.75 10.65 19.68
N ILE A 33 7.56 9.99 18.83
CA ILE A 33 7.19 8.76 18.16
C ILE A 33 7.49 7.57 19.07
N PRO A 34 6.52 6.71 19.40
CA PRO A 34 6.75 5.52 20.20
C PRO A 34 7.83 4.60 19.58
N ALA A 35 8.66 3.99 20.42
CA ALA A 35 9.71 3.07 19.95
C ALA A 35 9.13 1.94 19.09
N GLU A 36 7.95 1.44 19.42
CA GLU A 36 7.26 0.41 18.63
C GLU A 36 6.88 0.92 17.25
N ALA A 37 6.40 2.16 17.11
CA ALA A 37 6.11 2.78 15.81
C ALA A 37 7.38 2.92 14.96
N VAL A 38 8.51 3.30 15.58
CA VAL A 38 9.82 3.36 14.89
C VAL A 38 10.25 1.96 14.44
N ARG A 39 10.10 0.93 15.30
CA ARG A 39 10.44 -0.47 14.98
C ARG A 39 9.62 -0.98 13.78
N ILE A 40 8.30 -0.82 13.82
CA ILE A 40 7.43 -1.24 12.70
C ILE A 40 7.75 -0.42 11.46
N GLY A 41 7.96 0.89 11.58
CA GLY A 41 8.32 1.77 10.46
C GLY A 41 9.65 1.39 9.80
N THR A 42 10.62 0.92 10.57
CA THR A 42 11.89 0.38 10.03
C THR A 42 11.64 -0.88 9.19
N ARG A 43 10.72 -1.74 9.61
CA ARG A 43 10.30 -2.93 8.85
C ARG A 43 9.58 -2.55 7.55
N CYS A 44 8.68 -1.56 7.62
CA CYS A 44 8.00 -1.01 6.44
C CYS A 44 8.99 -0.35 5.46
N LEU A 45 9.99 0.38 5.98
CA LEU A 45 11.08 0.94 5.17
C LEU A 45 11.83 -0.17 4.43
N LEU A 46 12.27 -1.22 5.14
CA LEU A 46 12.99 -2.35 4.56
C LEU A 46 12.17 -3.01 3.45
N ASP A 47 10.89 -3.28 3.71
CA ASP A 47 9.96 -3.84 2.73
C ASP A 47 9.85 -2.93 1.50
N GLY A 48 9.56 -1.65 1.69
CA GLY A 48 9.41 -0.66 0.63
C GLY A 48 10.63 -0.54 -0.26
N LEU A 49 11.85 -0.58 0.32
CA LEU A 49 13.10 -0.56 -0.44
C LEU A 49 13.23 -1.79 -1.36
N GLY A 50 12.90 -2.98 -0.85
CA GLY A 50 12.86 -4.19 -1.67
C GLY A 50 11.84 -4.10 -2.81
N LEU A 51 10.66 -3.55 -2.52
CA LEU A 51 9.59 -3.39 -3.51
C LEU A 51 9.92 -2.40 -4.62
N PHE A 52 10.63 -1.31 -4.34
CA PHE A 52 11.12 -0.41 -5.38
C PHE A 52 12.03 -1.14 -6.38
N VAL A 53 12.90 -2.02 -5.86
CA VAL A 53 13.78 -2.85 -6.70
C VAL A 53 12.97 -3.84 -7.52
N ALA A 54 12.07 -4.61 -6.88
CA ALA A 54 11.24 -5.59 -7.59
C ALA A 54 10.40 -4.95 -8.70
N GLY A 55 9.72 -3.85 -8.38
CA GLY A 55 8.85 -3.15 -9.32
C GLY A 55 9.56 -2.46 -10.46
N SER A 56 10.88 -2.20 -10.33
CA SER A 56 11.69 -1.59 -11.39
C SER A 56 11.73 -2.42 -12.68
N GLU A 57 11.44 -3.73 -12.59
CA GLU A 57 11.38 -4.65 -13.72
C GLU A 57 10.03 -4.64 -14.46
N GLU A 58 8.99 -4.12 -13.82
CA GLU A 58 7.65 -4.12 -14.39
C GLU A 58 7.53 -3.23 -15.63
N HIS A 59 6.82 -3.73 -16.65
CA HIS A 59 6.64 -3.00 -17.92
C HIS A 59 6.05 -1.59 -17.71
N SER A 60 5.07 -1.45 -16.83
CA SER A 60 4.48 -0.16 -16.48
C SER A 60 5.51 0.86 -15.96
N VAL A 61 6.47 0.39 -15.17
CA VAL A 61 7.53 1.22 -14.60
C VAL A 61 8.57 1.59 -15.65
N ARG A 62 8.93 0.64 -16.53
CA ARG A 62 9.84 0.91 -17.64
C ARG A 62 9.32 2.01 -18.58
N LEU A 63 8.03 1.98 -18.91
CA LEU A 63 7.38 3.05 -19.69
C LEU A 63 7.51 4.43 -19.01
N LEU A 64 7.32 4.48 -17.69
CA LEU A 64 7.45 5.73 -16.93
C LEU A 64 8.91 6.19 -16.82
N ILE A 65 9.87 5.28 -16.72
CA ILE A 65 11.30 5.61 -16.74
C ILE A 65 11.69 6.24 -18.08
N GLU A 66 11.23 5.68 -19.19
CA GLU A 66 11.48 6.20 -20.53
C GLU A 66 10.89 7.60 -20.71
N GLU A 67 9.64 7.77 -20.33
CA GLU A 67 8.95 9.07 -20.39
C GLU A 67 9.64 10.12 -19.50
N ALA A 68 9.99 9.77 -18.27
CA ALA A 68 10.69 10.65 -17.35
C ALA A 68 12.09 11.08 -17.88
N ALA A 69 12.82 10.16 -18.51
CA ALA A 69 14.13 10.44 -19.12
C ALA A 69 14.00 11.39 -20.31
N GLN A 70 12.92 11.25 -21.12
CA GLN A 70 12.65 12.15 -22.27
C GLN A 70 12.24 13.55 -21.81
N MET A 71 11.44 13.65 -20.74
CA MET A 71 11.04 14.94 -20.19
C MET A 71 12.22 15.73 -19.61
N GLY A 72 13.17 15.04 -18.99
CA GLY A 72 14.32 15.67 -18.34
C GLY A 72 13.93 16.63 -17.22
N GLY A 73 14.66 17.73 -17.08
CA GLY A 73 14.39 18.81 -16.17
C GLY A 73 15.45 18.98 -15.08
N ARG A 74 15.10 19.68 -13.98
CA ARG A 74 16.05 19.94 -12.88
C ARG A 74 16.51 18.63 -12.22
N PRO A 75 17.82 18.42 -12.01
CA PRO A 75 18.37 17.17 -11.49
C PRO A 75 18.26 17.09 -9.96
N ASP A 76 17.03 16.89 -9.44
CA ASP A 76 16.75 16.86 -8.01
C ASP A 76 17.00 15.47 -7.38
N ALA A 77 16.53 14.38 -8.02
CA ALA A 77 16.60 13.02 -7.48
C ALA A 77 16.89 11.99 -8.58
N LEU A 78 17.49 10.86 -8.20
CA LEU A 78 17.85 9.78 -9.10
C LEU A 78 16.60 9.18 -9.77
N LEU A 79 16.69 8.96 -11.07
CA LEU A 79 15.71 8.20 -11.83
C LEU A 79 16.04 6.71 -11.73
N LEU A 80 15.07 5.93 -11.27
CA LEU A 80 15.21 4.49 -11.10
C LEU A 80 15.74 3.83 -12.39
N ARG A 81 16.73 2.91 -12.27
CA ARG A 81 17.38 2.19 -13.38
C ARG A 81 18.09 3.06 -14.43
N ARG A 82 18.41 4.29 -14.14
CA ARG A 82 19.13 5.17 -15.07
C ARG A 82 20.47 5.67 -14.52
N GLY A 83 21.12 4.84 -13.69
CA GLY A 83 22.42 5.15 -13.10
C GLY A 83 22.39 6.48 -12.36
N ASN A 84 23.26 7.40 -12.77
CA ASN A 84 23.36 8.73 -12.14
C ASN A 84 22.41 9.79 -12.73
N THR A 85 21.50 9.40 -13.65
CA THR A 85 20.52 10.33 -14.22
C THR A 85 19.58 10.81 -13.12
N LYS A 86 19.44 12.14 -13.02
CA LYS A 86 18.51 12.79 -12.11
C LYS A 86 17.42 13.53 -12.87
N VAL A 87 16.24 13.59 -12.28
CA VAL A 87 15.05 14.28 -12.80
C VAL A 87 14.43 15.12 -11.68
N PRO A 88 13.44 15.99 -11.96
CA PRO A 88 12.71 16.70 -10.92
C PRO A 88 12.14 15.75 -9.86
N ALA A 89 12.17 16.14 -8.60
CA ALA A 89 11.72 15.30 -7.48
C ALA A 89 10.30 14.76 -7.67
N PRO A 90 9.28 15.53 -8.15
CA PRO A 90 7.96 14.99 -8.45
C PRO A 90 7.99 13.87 -9.50
N THR A 91 8.75 14.04 -10.57
CA THR A 91 8.90 13.04 -11.65
C THR A 91 9.55 11.75 -11.12
N ALA A 92 10.62 11.87 -10.32
CA ALA A 92 11.26 10.73 -9.66
C ALA A 92 10.28 10.02 -8.71
N ALA A 93 9.46 10.78 -7.97
CA ALA A 93 8.44 10.25 -7.07
C ALA A 93 7.37 9.44 -7.81
N ARG A 94 6.91 9.91 -8.98
CA ARG A 94 5.96 9.16 -9.81
C ARG A 94 6.50 7.79 -10.19
N VAL A 95 7.72 7.74 -10.68
CA VAL A 95 8.37 6.48 -11.11
C VAL A 95 8.57 5.55 -9.91
N LEU A 96 9.18 6.05 -8.85
CA LEU A 96 9.51 5.26 -7.66
C LEU A 96 8.25 4.74 -6.95
N GLY A 97 7.24 5.59 -6.74
CA GLY A 97 5.98 5.20 -6.11
C GLY A 97 5.21 4.17 -6.94
N THR A 98 5.25 4.27 -8.28
CA THR A 98 4.67 3.24 -9.15
C THR A 98 5.41 1.92 -9.00
N ALA A 99 6.74 1.94 -8.92
CA ALA A 99 7.55 0.74 -8.71
C ALA A 99 7.22 0.07 -7.36
N GLY A 100 7.12 0.83 -6.28
CA GLY A 100 6.79 0.30 -4.95
C GLY A 100 5.46 -0.43 -4.88
N HIS A 101 4.48 -0.02 -5.71
CA HIS A 101 3.14 -0.62 -5.75
C HIS A 101 2.90 -1.60 -6.93
N ALA A 102 3.88 -1.77 -7.82
CA ALA A 102 3.70 -2.50 -9.08
C ALA A 102 3.31 -3.98 -8.88
N HIS A 103 3.81 -4.62 -7.84
CA HIS A 103 3.49 -6.00 -7.51
C HIS A 103 2.26 -6.17 -6.60
N ASP A 104 1.63 -5.09 -6.11
CA ASP A 104 0.60 -5.16 -5.06
C ASP A 104 1.10 -5.96 -3.83
N TRP A 105 2.38 -5.81 -3.52
CA TRP A 105 3.08 -6.56 -2.47
C TRP A 105 3.49 -5.67 -1.29
N ASP A 106 3.28 -4.37 -1.43
CA ASP A 106 3.43 -3.38 -0.38
C ASP A 106 2.37 -3.57 0.72
N ASP A 107 2.68 -3.02 1.87
CA ASP A 107 1.86 -3.15 3.05
C ASP A 107 0.42 -2.65 2.85
N SER A 108 -0.44 -2.97 3.79
CA SER A 108 -1.83 -2.49 3.80
C SER A 108 -2.26 -2.20 5.22
N GLN A 109 -2.93 -1.07 5.43
CA GLN A 109 -3.71 -0.86 6.64
C GLN A 109 -5.12 -1.43 6.44
N VAL A 110 -5.57 -2.22 7.41
CA VAL A 110 -6.89 -2.87 7.42
C VAL A 110 -7.61 -2.43 8.68
N SER A 111 -8.86 -2.02 8.55
CA SER A 111 -9.68 -1.63 9.70
C SER A 111 -10.03 -2.81 10.60
N ALA A 112 -10.15 -2.55 11.89
CA ALA A 112 -10.72 -3.47 12.87
C ALA A 112 -12.21 -3.19 13.17
N ASP A 113 -12.86 -2.30 12.41
CA ASP A 113 -14.27 -1.91 12.63
C ASP A 113 -15.21 -2.87 11.92
N PRO A 114 -16.09 -3.62 12.64
CA PRO A 114 -17.01 -4.58 12.03
C PRO A 114 -18.00 -3.99 11.03
N ALA A 115 -18.33 -2.71 11.16
CA ALA A 115 -19.26 -2.03 10.27
C ALA A 115 -18.60 -1.57 8.96
N HIS A 116 -17.27 -1.57 8.92
CA HIS A 116 -16.52 -1.04 7.79
C HIS A 116 -15.73 -2.14 7.10
N ILE A 117 -15.94 -2.31 5.79
CA ILE A 117 -15.09 -3.13 4.95
C ILE A 117 -13.68 -2.53 5.01
N TYR A 118 -12.80 -3.17 5.81
CA TYR A 118 -11.37 -2.91 5.86
C TYR A 118 -11.00 -1.44 6.02
N GLY A 119 -11.64 -0.69 6.90
CA GLY A 119 -11.36 0.72 6.95
C GLY A 119 -11.25 1.24 5.52
N LEU A 120 -10.48 2.13 5.24
CA LEU A 120 -10.24 2.55 3.87
C LEU A 120 -8.91 1.93 3.44
N LEU A 121 -8.91 0.69 2.96
CA LEU A 121 -7.75 -0.04 2.47
C LEU A 121 -6.75 0.91 1.82
N THR A 122 -5.74 1.35 2.58
CA THR A 122 -4.64 2.14 2.06
C THR A 122 -3.34 1.34 2.10
N HIS A 123 -2.38 1.74 1.30
CA HIS A 123 -1.03 1.21 1.26
C HIS A 123 -0.07 2.29 1.80
N PRO A 124 0.07 2.40 3.14
CA PRO A 124 0.54 3.64 3.77
C PRO A 124 2.06 3.84 3.74
N THR A 125 2.85 2.84 3.35
CA THR A 125 4.31 2.99 3.28
C THR A 125 4.77 3.66 2.00
N VAL A 126 4.28 3.23 0.84
CA VAL A 126 4.90 3.63 -0.44
C VAL A 126 4.79 5.12 -0.72
N PRO A 127 3.64 5.83 -0.57
CA PRO A 127 3.56 7.25 -0.88
C PRO A 127 4.49 8.12 -0.01
N PRO A 128 4.44 8.08 1.35
CA PRO A 128 5.30 8.90 2.18
C PRO A 128 6.78 8.49 2.12
N LEU A 129 7.10 7.19 2.00
CA LEU A 129 8.47 6.72 1.86
C LEU A 129 9.10 7.23 0.56
N THR A 130 8.38 7.12 -0.56
CA THR A 130 8.80 7.65 -1.86
C THR A 130 9.10 9.14 -1.76
N SER A 131 8.17 9.89 -1.17
CA SER A 131 8.31 11.32 -0.97
C SER A 131 9.53 11.66 -0.11
N ALA A 132 9.71 10.96 1.01
CA ALA A 132 10.87 11.17 1.90
C ALA A 132 12.20 10.89 1.18
N LEU A 133 12.31 9.82 0.39
CA LEU A 133 13.53 9.47 -0.35
C LEU A 133 13.90 10.51 -1.39
N VAL A 134 12.96 10.91 -2.26
CA VAL A 134 13.25 11.88 -3.32
C VAL A 134 13.55 13.28 -2.75
N MET A 135 12.87 13.64 -1.65
CA MET A 135 13.12 14.92 -0.98
C MET A 135 14.43 14.92 -0.19
N ALA A 136 14.85 13.79 0.38
CA ALA A 136 16.18 13.66 0.99
C ALA A 136 17.29 13.87 -0.02
N GLN A 137 17.17 13.32 -1.23
CA GLN A 137 18.13 13.58 -2.31
C GLN A 137 18.13 15.04 -2.79
N LYS A 138 16.93 15.63 -2.95
CA LYS A 138 16.78 17.02 -3.36
C LYS A 138 17.36 17.99 -2.33
N SER A 139 17.18 17.72 -1.05
CA SER A 139 17.60 18.62 0.05
C SER A 139 19.08 18.45 0.43
N GLY A 140 19.73 17.38 -0.03
CA GLY A 140 21.12 17.08 0.29
C GLY A 140 21.23 16.13 1.49
N ALA A 141 22.11 16.42 2.46
CA ALA A 141 22.38 15.54 3.59
C ALA A 141 21.24 15.59 4.62
N ILE A 142 20.30 14.65 4.54
CA ILE A 142 19.24 14.42 5.53
C ILE A 142 19.64 13.18 6.34
N ASP A 143 19.83 13.32 7.65
CA ASP A 143 20.16 12.21 8.54
C ASP A 143 18.98 11.23 8.69
N GLY A 144 19.29 10.00 9.11
CA GLY A 144 18.32 8.93 9.19
C GLY A 144 17.19 9.17 10.20
N LYS A 145 17.43 9.92 11.29
CA LYS A 145 16.38 10.25 12.29
C LYS A 145 15.40 11.27 11.70
N THR A 146 15.91 12.30 11.03
CA THR A 146 15.09 13.30 10.33
C THR A 146 14.30 12.65 9.20
N PHE A 147 14.90 11.74 8.46
CA PHE A 147 14.24 10.95 7.43
C PHE A 147 13.10 10.09 8.00
N MET A 148 13.35 9.31 9.06
CA MET A 148 12.33 8.48 9.71
C MET A 148 11.21 9.32 10.33
N LEU A 149 11.53 10.47 10.91
CA LEU A 149 10.52 11.43 11.38
C LEU A 149 9.58 11.83 10.24
N ALA A 150 10.12 12.21 9.10
CA ALA A 150 9.32 12.64 7.96
C ALA A 150 8.47 11.50 7.39
N PHE A 151 9.06 10.32 7.21
CA PHE A 151 8.36 9.13 6.73
C PHE A 151 7.20 8.75 7.64
N LEU A 152 7.45 8.59 8.96
CA LEU A 152 6.43 8.18 9.92
C LEU A 152 5.34 9.24 10.13
N THR A 153 5.70 10.53 10.04
CA THR A 153 4.71 11.62 10.07
C THR A 153 3.78 11.56 8.86
N GLY A 154 4.33 11.33 7.66
CA GLY A 154 3.52 11.15 6.45
C GLY A 154 2.64 9.91 6.52
N PHE A 155 3.16 8.80 7.05
CA PHE A 155 2.40 7.57 7.29
C PHE A 155 1.20 7.82 8.22
N GLU A 156 1.41 8.49 9.35
CA GLU A 156 0.36 8.84 10.30
C GLU A 156 -0.72 9.74 9.67
N ILE A 157 -0.31 10.75 8.91
CA ILE A 157 -1.25 11.65 8.18
C ILE A 157 -2.11 10.84 7.19
N GLU A 158 -1.50 9.97 6.40
CA GLU A 158 -2.24 9.12 5.45
C GLU A 158 -3.26 8.25 6.16
N CYS A 159 -2.82 7.52 7.18
CA CYS A 159 -3.67 6.59 7.90
C CYS A 159 -4.80 7.30 8.64
N LYS A 160 -4.53 8.38 9.38
CA LYS A 160 -5.58 9.09 10.14
C LYS A 160 -6.63 9.72 9.22
N ILE A 161 -6.23 10.35 8.11
CA ILE A 161 -7.18 10.87 7.13
C ILE A 161 -8.05 9.73 6.58
N SER A 162 -7.43 8.56 6.30
CA SER A 162 -8.13 7.37 5.83
C SER A 162 -9.10 6.82 6.87
N GLU A 163 -8.68 6.67 8.14
CA GLU A 163 -9.48 6.12 9.24
C GLU A 163 -10.72 6.97 9.56
N TRP A 164 -10.62 8.28 9.36
CA TRP A 164 -11.69 9.24 9.67
C TRP A 164 -12.71 9.38 8.54
N MET A 165 -12.34 9.03 7.29
CA MET A 165 -13.25 9.05 6.15
C MET A 165 -14.38 8.03 6.28
N SER A 166 -15.50 8.32 5.60
CA SER A 166 -16.58 7.35 5.43
C SER A 166 -16.16 6.20 4.49
N PRO A 167 -16.61 4.96 4.75
CA PRO A 167 -16.47 3.84 3.85
C PRO A 167 -17.01 4.09 2.45
N GLN A 168 -17.91 5.06 2.30
CA GLN A 168 -18.48 5.45 1.01
C GLN A 168 -17.44 5.87 -0.01
N HIS A 169 -16.30 6.42 0.41
CA HIS A 169 -15.17 6.70 -0.46
C HIS A 169 -14.76 5.47 -1.28
N TYR A 170 -14.46 4.37 -0.61
CA TYR A 170 -14.06 3.12 -1.25
C TYR A 170 -15.23 2.45 -1.98
N LEU A 171 -16.42 2.45 -1.41
CA LEU A 171 -17.62 1.83 -1.99
C LEU A 171 -18.06 2.51 -3.29
N ARG A 172 -17.91 3.82 -3.40
CA ARG A 172 -18.17 4.59 -4.63
C ARG A 172 -17.13 4.37 -5.72
N GLY A 173 -16.06 3.66 -5.43
CA GLY A 173 -15.05 3.27 -6.42
C GLY A 173 -13.77 4.09 -6.40
N MET A 174 -13.50 4.86 -5.36
CA MET A 174 -12.21 5.53 -5.19
C MET A 174 -11.14 4.53 -4.75
N HIS A 175 -9.89 4.73 -5.18
CA HIS A 175 -8.73 3.99 -4.73
C HIS A 175 -8.03 4.77 -3.61
N SER A 176 -8.19 4.32 -2.36
CA SER A 176 -7.72 5.05 -1.18
C SER A 176 -6.24 5.42 -1.26
N SER A 177 -5.35 4.51 -1.65
CA SER A 177 -3.91 4.80 -1.76
C SER A 177 -3.59 5.88 -2.80
N GLY A 178 -4.41 6.04 -3.85
CA GLY A 178 -4.26 7.13 -4.81
C GLY A 178 -4.72 8.48 -4.24
N THR A 179 -5.76 8.47 -3.40
CA THR A 179 -6.32 9.68 -2.81
C THR A 179 -5.60 10.06 -1.52
N VAL A 180 -5.70 9.26 -0.45
CA VAL A 180 -5.10 9.60 0.85
C VAL A 180 -3.59 9.50 0.85
N GLY A 181 -2.98 8.66 0.00
CA GLY A 181 -1.53 8.61 -0.18
C GLY A 181 -0.93 9.95 -0.64
N THR A 182 -1.73 10.80 -1.31
CA THR A 182 -1.31 12.17 -1.66
C THR A 182 -1.03 13.00 -0.39
N PHE A 183 -1.85 12.85 0.65
CA PHE A 183 -1.62 13.54 1.92
C PHE A 183 -0.43 12.96 2.69
N GLY A 184 -0.25 11.62 2.66
CA GLY A 184 0.93 10.98 3.25
C GLY A 184 2.23 11.46 2.62
N ALA A 185 2.28 11.47 1.30
CA ALA A 185 3.43 12.00 0.54
C ALA A 185 3.66 13.49 0.80
N TYR A 186 2.58 14.29 0.85
CA TYR A 186 2.65 15.70 1.21
C TYR A 186 3.22 15.89 2.63
N GLY A 187 2.71 15.13 3.60
CA GLY A 187 3.17 15.22 4.99
C GLY A 187 4.67 14.96 5.13
N ALA A 188 5.18 13.92 4.48
CA ALA A 188 6.61 13.60 4.48
C ALA A 188 7.46 14.71 3.83
N ALA A 189 7.06 15.21 2.66
CA ALA A 189 7.78 16.30 1.98
C ALA A 189 7.74 17.62 2.77
N ALA A 190 6.56 17.98 3.30
CA ALA A 190 6.37 19.19 4.08
C ALA A 190 7.22 19.20 5.37
N LYS A 191 7.35 18.03 6.02
CA LYS A 191 8.19 17.85 7.21
C LYS A 191 9.66 18.09 6.88
N LEU A 192 10.18 17.51 5.79
CA LEU A 192 11.57 17.73 5.35
C LEU A 192 11.84 19.16 4.91
N LEU A 193 10.85 19.85 4.34
CA LEU A 193 10.95 21.26 3.96
C LEU A 193 10.81 22.22 5.15
N GLY A 194 10.43 21.72 6.32
CA GLY A 194 10.20 22.54 7.52
C GLY A 194 9.09 23.56 7.35
N LEU A 195 8.02 23.20 6.60
CA LEU A 195 6.88 24.09 6.38
C LEU A 195 6.15 24.38 7.68
N LYS A 196 5.57 25.60 7.80
CA LYS A 196 4.89 26.09 9.01
C LYS A 196 3.65 26.89 8.67
N GLY A 197 2.71 26.95 9.64
CA GLY A 197 1.54 27.84 9.60
C GLY A 197 0.73 27.70 8.31
N ASP A 198 0.40 28.82 7.68
CA ASP A 198 -0.46 28.89 6.48
C ASP A 198 0.09 28.10 5.28
N LYS A 199 1.43 27.94 5.17
CA LYS A 199 2.02 27.13 4.13
C LYS A 199 1.66 25.66 4.30
N LEU A 200 1.61 25.14 5.56
CA LEU A 200 1.14 23.77 5.80
C LEU A 200 -0.32 23.61 5.42
N ARG A 201 -1.18 24.54 5.81
CA ARG A 201 -2.63 24.47 5.50
C ARG A 201 -2.86 24.56 4.00
N SER A 202 -2.22 25.50 3.31
CA SER A 202 -2.28 25.61 1.83
C SER A 202 -1.82 24.32 1.15
N GLY A 203 -0.77 23.69 1.64
CA GLY A 203 -0.29 22.42 1.07
C GLY A 203 -1.29 21.28 1.18
N PHE A 204 -2.06 21.20 2.27
CA PHE A 204 -3.17 20.24 2.37
C PHE A 204 -4.26 20.54 1.32
N GLY A 205 -4.59 21.81 1.09
CA GLY A 205 -5.57 22.21 0.07
C GLY A 205 -5.14 21.88 -1.36
N ILE A 206 -3.84 22.08 -1.66
CA ILE A 206 -3.27 21.70 -2.96
C ILE A 206 -3.31 20.16 -3.10
N ALA A 207 -2.89 19.41 -2.06
CA ALA A 207 -2.91 17.96 -2.05
C ALA A 207 -4.33 17.40 -2.23
N ALA A 208 -5.33 17.98 -1.56
CA ALA A 208 -6.74 17.62 -1.69
C ALA A 208 -7.24 17.75 -3.13
N SER A 209 -6.83 18.83 -3.81
CA SER A 209 -7.21 19.09 -5.20
C SER A 209 -6.56 18.12 -6.19
N PHE A 210 -5.44 17.50 -5.83
CA PHE A 210 -4.72 16.53 -6.65
C PHE A 210 -5.07 15.08 -6.34
N ALA A 211 -5.72 14.81 -5.21
CA ALA A 211 -6.07 13.47 -4.75
C ALA A 211 -7.02 12.78 -5.74
N ALA A 212 -6.59 11.67 -6.33
CA ALA A 212 -7.36 10.96 -7.36
C ALA A 212 -6.98 9.48 -7.45
N GLY A 213 -7.85 8.70 -8.08
CA GLY A 213 -7.66 7.27 -8.36
C GLY A 213 -8.97 6.51 -8.30
N ILE A 214 -9.22 5.63 -9.29
CA ILE A 214 -10.49 4.89 -9.40
C ILE A 214 -10.24 3.38 -9.48
N ARG A 215 -11.05 2.61 -8.75
CA ARG A 215 -10.92 1.16 -8.59
C ARG A 215 -11.23 0.35 -9.85
N CYS A 216 -11.91 0.94 -10.84
CA CYS A 216 -12.13 0.24 -12.11
C CYS A 216 -10.81 -0.18 -12.79
N ASN A 217 -9.70 0.48 -12.46
CA ASN A 217 -8.36 0.16 -12.95
C ASN A 217 -7.63 -0.97 -12.19
N PHE A 218 -8.26 -1.62 -11.20
CA PHE A 218 -7.66 -2.78 -10.55
C PHE A 218 -7.49 -3.92 -11.56
N GLY A 219 -6.30 -4.54 -11.59
CA GLY A 219 -5.91 -5.51 -12.58
C GLY A 219 -5.36 -4.91 -13.88
N THR A 220 -4.97 -3.63 -13.88
CA THR A 220 -4.28 -2.94 -14.97
C THR A 220 -3.03 -2.22 -14.47
N MET A 221 -2.15 -1.79 -15.39
CA MET A 221 -0.96 -0.98 -15.08
C MET A 221 -1.30 0.37 -14.43
N THR A 222 -2.54 0.86 -14.55
CA THR A 222 -2.97 2.14 -13.98
C THR A 222 -3.14 2.07 -12.47
N LYS A 223 -3.40 0.87 -11.88
CA LYS A 223 -3.50 0.77 -10.41
C LYS A 223 -2.22 1.21 -9.71
N PRO A 224 -1.02 0.65 -10.00
CA PRO A 224 0.21 1.12 -9.38
C PRO A 224 0.56 2.58 -9.72
N LEU A 225 0.18 3.08 -10.88
CA LEU A 225 0.35 4.49 -11.23
C LEU A 225 -0.42 5.42 -10.28
N HIS A 226 -1.55 5.01 -9.70
CA HIS A 226 -2.25 5.84 -8.71
C HIS A 226 -1.35 6.18 -7.52
N VAL A 227 -0.55 5.23 -7.03
CA VAL A 227 0.37 5.44 -5.91
C VAL A 227 1.56 6.31 -6.32
N GLY A 228 2.10 6.09 -7.53
CA GLY A 228 3.13 6.97 -8.10
C GLY A 228 2.63 8.41 -8.26
N ARG A 229 1.39 8.60 -8.73
CA ARG A 229 0.76 9.93 -8.84
C ARG A 229 0.50 10.55 -7.46
N ALA A 230 0.10 9.76 -6.47
CA ALA A 230 -0.06 10.25 -5.10
C ALA A 230 1.27 10.80 -4.54
N ALA A 231 2.36 10.07 -4.74
CA ALA A 231 3.70 10.52 -4.34
C ALA A 231 4.13 11.79 -5.09
N GLU A 232 3.97 11.84 -6.41
CA GLU A 232 4.25 13.02 -7.25
C GLU A 232 3.44 14.24 -6.80
N ASN A 233 2.15 14.06 -6.59
CA ASN A 233 1.20 15.10 -6.21
C ASN A 233 1.52 15.67 -4.81
N GLY A 234 1.84 14.80 -3.84
CA GLY A 234 2.22 15.23 -2.51
C GLY A 234 3.52 16.04 -2.49
N VAL A 235 4.54 15.58 -3.22
CA VAL A 235 5.80 16.34 -3.39
C VAL A 235 5.54 17.68 -4.09
N THR A 236 4.72 17.68 -5.13
CA THR A 236 4.35 18.92 -5.86
C THR A 236 3.63 19.90 -4.94
N ALA A 237 2.66 19.43 -4.16
CA ALA A 237 1.92 20.26 -3.20
C ALA A 237 2.85 20.90 -2.17
N ALA A 238 3.82 20.15 -1.62
CA ALA A 238 4.78 20.67 -0.67
C ALA A 238 5.70 21.74 -1.30
N LEU A 239 6.19 21.50 -2.52
CA LEU A 239 7.06 22.45 -3.24
C LEU A 239 6.32 23.74 -3.64
N LEU A 240 5.05 23.67 -4.00
CA LEU A 240 4.22 24.86 -4.29
C LEU A 240 3.93 25.65 -3.02
N ALA A 241 3.51 24.97 -1.95
CA ALA A 241 3.25 25.60 -0.64
C ALA A 241 4.52 26.29 -0.08
N ALA A 242 5.70 25.67 -0.23
CA ALA A 242 6.97 26.27 0.16
C ALA A 242 7.20 27.63 -0.52
N ARG A 243 6.75 27.78 -1.77
CA ARG A 243 6.85 29.01 -2.57
C ARG A 243 5.76 30.03 -2.28
N GLY A 244 4.81 29.71 -1.39
CA GLY A 244 3.69 30.59 -1.04
C GLY A 244 2.46 30.47 -1.95
N PHE A 245 2.34 29.35 -2.70
CA PHE A 245 1.12 29.07 -3.43
C PHE A 245 0.00 28.79 -2.42
N THR A 246 -1.15 29.46 -2.56
CA THR A 246 -2.23 29.45 -1.59
C THR A 246 -3.36 28.47 -1.99
N ALA A 247 -4.03 27.95 -0.97
CA ALA A 247 -5.27 27.19 -1.09
C ALA A 247 -6.17 27.52 0.11
N ASP A 248 -7.39 26.99 0.09
CA ASP A 248 -8.28 27.13 1.25
C ASP A 248 -7.62 26.52 2.48
N PRO A 249 -7.56 27.26 3.62
CA PRO A 249 -6.90 26.79 4.83
C PRO A 249 -7.62 25.62 5.52
N ASP A 250 -8.87 25.36 5.20
CA ASP A 250 -9.70 24.30 5.79
C ASP A 250 -10.15 23.28 4.71
N ALA A 251 -9.31 23.04 3.71
CA ALA A 251 -9.64 22.25 2.52
C ALA A 251 -10.02 20.78 2.77
N LEU A 252 -9.74 20.20 3.93
CA LEU A 252 -10.26 18.88 4.31
C LEU A 252 -11.71 18.96 4.84
N ASP A 253 -12.10 20.11 5.37
CA ASP A 253 -13.26 20.34 6.20
C ASP A 253 -14.38 21.02 5.42
N GLY A 254 -15.59 21.13 6.04
CA GLY A 254 -16.73 21.85 5.49
C GLY A 254 -17.41 21.17 4.29
N PRO A 255 -18.47 21.81 3.75
CA PRO A 255 -19.35 21.18 2.75
C PRO A 255 -18.70 21.00 1.37
N TRP A 256 -17.61 21.70 1.08
CA TRP A 256 -16.85 21.62 -0.17
C TRP A 256 -15.43 21.07 0.03
N GLY A 257 -15.10 20.67 1.25
CA GLY A 257 -13.80 20.07 1.57
C GLY A 257 -13.68 18.62 1.10
N PHE A 258 -12.49 18.09 1.21
CA PHE A 258 -12.14 16.76 0.72
C PHE A 258 -13.04 15.65 1.29
N TYR A 259 -13.35 15.71 2.60
CA TYR A 259 -14.20 14.69 3.24
C TYR A 259 -15.62 14.69 2.69
N ALA A 260 -16.18 15.87 2.41
CA ALA A 260 -17.52 15.98 1.83
C ALA A 260 -17.53 15.49 0.38
N VAL A 261 -16.61 16.03 -0.44
CA VAL A 261 -16.65 15.85 -1.90
C VAL A 261 -16.16 14.46 -2.31
N GLN A 262 -15.04 14.03 -1.79
CA GLN A 262 -14.40 12.75 -2.14
C GLN A 262 -14.52 11.71 -1.03
N GLY A 263 -14.45 12.10 0.22
CA GLY A 263 -14.48 11.21 1.38
C GLY A 263 -15.83 10.54 1.64
N GLY A 264 -16.91 11.09 1.09
CA GLY A 264 -18.27 10.60 1.36
C GLY A 264 -18.73 10.84 2.80
N GLY A 265 -18.08 11.78 3.51
CA GLY A 265 -18.30 12.13 4.91
C GLY A 265 -17.12 11.79 5.81
N VAL A 266 -17.28 12.10 7.07
CA VAL A 266 -16.23 11.90 8.10
C VAL A 266 -16.85 11.36 9.39
N ASN A 267 -16.08 10.58 10.14
CA ASN A 267 -16.44 10.10 11.47
C ASN A 267 -15.88 11.08 12.54
N ALA A 268 -16.75 11.93 13.07
CA ALA A 268 -16.38 12.96 14.05
C ALA A 268 -15.82 12.37 15.37
N GLU A 269 -16.31 11.19 15.81
CA GLU A 269 -15.82 10.53 17.02
C GLU A 269 -14.36 10.07 16.85
N LYS A 270 -14.00 9.59 15.66
CA LYS A 270 -12.61 9.19 15.34
C LYS A 270 -11.68 10.40 15.26
N ILE A 271 -12.14 11.54 14.75
CA ILE A 271 -11.35 12.79 14.73
C ILE A 271 -10.92 13.22 16.13
N ALA A 272 -11.77 13.04 17.13
CA ALA A 272 -11.45 13.38 18.52
C ALA A 272 -10.24 12.60 19.09
N GLN A 273 -9.88 11.46 18.50
CA GLN A 273 -8.67 10.71 18.83
C GLN A 273 -7.40 11.50 18.50
N GLY A 274 -7.43 12.33 17.44
CA GLY A 274 -6.33 13.21 17.03
C GLY A 274 -5.13 12.47 16.44
N PHE A 275 -4.20 13.25 15.88
CA PHE A 275 -2.94 12.74 15.35
C PHE A 275 -1.94 12.43 16.46
N GLY A 276 -1.14 11.37 16.31
CA GLY A 276 0.01 11.08 17.17
C GLY A 276 -0.30 10.64 18.60
N LYS A 277 -1.57 10.49 18.98
CA LYS A 277 -1.97 9.93 20.28
C LYS A 277 -1.90 8.41 20.29
N THR A 278 -2.59 7.80 19.32
CA THR A 278 -2.47 6.38 19.00
C THR A 278 -1.96 6.31 17.57
N TRP A 279 -0.70 5.95 17.39
CA TRP A 279 -0.09 5.87 16.06
C TRP A 279 -0.71 4.75 15.26
N SER A 280 -1.23 5.06 14.08
CA SER A 280 -1.93 4.11 13.22
C SER A 280 -1.08 2.93 12.78
N ILE A 281 0.23 3.12 12.68
CA ILE A 281 1.18 2.03 12.39
C ILE A 281 1.25 0.98 13.50
N VAL A 282 0.86 1.34 14.73
CA VAL A 282 0.79 0.43 15.90
C VAL A 282 -0.62 -0.10 16.08
N GLU A 283 -1.63 0.78 16.01
CA GLU A 283 -3.04 0.43 16.19
C GLU A 283 -3.91 1.26 15.23
N PRO A 284 -4.65 0.63 14.33
CA PRO A 284 -4.90 -0.81 14.17
C PRO A 284 -3.71 -1.62 13.64
N GLY A 285 -2.59 -0.98 13.29
CA GLY A 285 -1.41 -1.62 12.77
C GLY A 285 -1.37 -1.71 11.26
N VAL A 286 -0.37 -2.39 10.73
CA VAL A 286 -0.13 -2.53 9.31
C VAL A 286 0.22 -3.97 8.94
N SER A 287 -0.25 -4.42 7.79
CA SER A 287 0.02 -5.76 7.26
C SER A 287 1.13 -5.71 6.23
N ILE A 288 2.30 -6.26 6.54
CA ILE A 288 3.37 -6.47 5.55
C ILE A 288 3.06 -7.76 4.80
N LYS A 289 2.72 -7.65 3.53
CA LYS A 289 2.18 -8.75 2.73
C LYS A 289 3.22 -9.85 2.45
N PRO A 290 2.92 -11.13 2.74
CA PRO A 290 3.73 -12.27 2.31
C PRO A 290 3.58 -12.61 0.83
N TYR A 291 2.46 -12.24 0.19
CA TYR A 291 2.12 -12.57 -1.20
C TYR A 291 1.92 -11.32 -2.06
N PRO A 292 2.35 -11.33 -3.35
CA PRO A 292 2.22 -10.18 -4.25
C PRO A 292 0.82 -10.07 -4.86
N CYS A 293 -0.19 -9.88 -4.01
CA CYS A 293 -1.60 -9.78 -4.42
C CYS A 293 -2.45 -9.02 -3.38
N GLY A 294 -3.71 -8.82 -3.67
CA GLY A 294 -4.65 -8.18 -2.76
C GLY A 294 -4.69 -8.85 -1.40
N VAL A 295 -4.48 -8.10 -0.32
CA VAL A 295 -4.41 -8.63 1.06
C VAL A 295 -5.62 -9.48 1.45
N LEU A 296 -6.77 -9.22 0.83
CA LEU A 296 -8.02 -9.94 1.08
C LEU A 296 -7.97 -11.43 0.73
N THR A 297 -6.97 -11.85 -0.08
CA THR A 297 -6.80 -13.25 -0.47
C THR A 297 -5.88 -14.01 0.48
N HIS A 298 -5.07 -13.31 1.31
CA HIS A 298 -3.97 -13.92 2.07
C HIS A 298 -4.41 -15.01 3.05
N PRO A 299 -5.45 -14.82 3.90
CA PRO A 299 -5.88 -15.88 4.80
C PRO A 299 -6.36 -17.14 4.04
N THR A 300 -6.98 -16.92 2.86
CA THR A 300 -7.45 -18.03 2.01
C THR A 300 -6.26 -18.75 1.34
N ILE A 301 -5.21 -18.03 0.95
CA ILE A 301 -3.98 -18.62 0.40
C ILE A 301 -3.27 -19.46 1.48
N ASP A 302 -3.13 -18.95 2.71
CA ASP A 302 -2.53 -19.67 3.83
C ASP A 302 -3.33 -20.94 4.15
N LEU A 303 -4.68 -20.85 4.15
CA LEU A 303 -5.55 -22.01 4.35
C LEU A 303 -5.36 -23.07 3.26
N MET A 304 -5.36 -22.67 1.99
CA MET A 304 -5.12 -23.60 0.88
C MET A 304 -3.78 -24.31 1.00
N LEU A 305 -2.71 -23.54 1.31
CA LEU A 305 -1.37 -24.09 1.51
C LEU A 305 -1.34 -25.11 2.66
N LYS A 306 -1.99 -24.78 3.77
CA LYS A 306 -2.14 -25.68 4.90
C LYS A 306 -2.82 -26.98 4.49
N LEU A 307 -4.00 -26.92 3.86
CA LEU A 307 -4.80 -28.10 3.49
C LEU A 307 -4.05 -29.00 2.51
N VAL A 308 -3.46 -28.46 1.43
CA VAL A 308 -2.73 -29.29 0.46
C VAL A 308 -1.45 -29.87 1.03
N THR A 309 -0.86 -29.24 2.06
CA THR A 309 0.37 -29.74 2.70
C THR A 309 0.06 -30.81 3.75
N GLU A 310 -0.89 -30.55 4.65
CA GLU A 310 -1.25 -31.48 5.74
C GLU A 310 -1.85 -32.80 5.22
N HIS A 311 -2.63 -32.73 4.13
CA HIS A 311 -3.26 -33.90 3.52
C HIS A 311 -2.52 -34.44 2.30
N ASP A 312 -1.33 -33.89 1.99
CA ASP A 312 -0.48 -34.24 0.84
C ASP A 312 -1.24 -34.30 -0.50
N VAL A 313 -2.20 -33.39 -0.69
CA VAL A 313 -3.03 -33.34 -1.90
C VAL A 313 -2.18 -32.94 -3.09
N LYS A 314 -2.19 -33.75 -4.14
CA LYS A 314 -1.51 -33.46 -5.41
C LYS A 314 -2.44 -32.70 -6.35
N PRO A 315 -1.92 -31.93 -7.33
CA PRO A 315 -2.76 -31.21 -8.29
C PRO A 315 -3.74 -32.11 -9.06
N ASP A 316 -3.30 -33.33 -9.40
CA ASP A 316 -4.13 -34.30 -10.14
C ASP A 316 -5.21 -34.95 -9.29
N ASP A 317 -5.09 -34.94 -7.96
CA ASP A 317 -6.11 -35.47 -7.05
C ASP A 317 -7.33 -34.53 -6.95
N ILE A 318 -7.18 -33.24 -7.31
CA ILE A 318 -8.21 -32.23 -7.13
C ILE A 318 -9.27 -32.32 -8.23
N GLU A 319 -10.49 -32.66 -7.88
CA GLU A 319 -11.66 -32.58 -8.77
C GLU A 319 -12.19 -31.14 -8.81
N ALA A 320 -12.47 -30.54 -7.64
CA ALA A 320 -12.99 -29.19 -7.51
C ALA A 320 -12.53 -28.54 -6.19
N VAL A 321 -12.48 -27.21 -6.18
CA VAL A 321 -12.28 -26.40 -4.99
C VAL A 321 -13.37 -25.33 -4.92
N THR A 322 -14.07 -25.24 -3.78
CA THR A 322 -15.02 -24.17 -3.53
C THR A 322 -14.55 -23.30 -2.38
N VAL A 323 -14.49 -22.01 -2.63
CA VAL A 323 -14.14 -20.98 -1.64
C VAL A 323 -15.42 -20.27 -1.22
N TYR A 324 -15.72 -20.30 0.05
CA TYR A 324 -16.84 -19.60 0.66
C TYR A 324 -16.32 -18.36 1.39
N ALA A 325 -16.85 -17.18 1.07
CA ALA A 325 -16.42 -15.91 1.67
C ALA A 325 -17.54 -14.87 1.67
N GLY A 326 -17.34 -13.77 2.39
CA GLY A 326 -18.23 -12.62 2.37
C GLY A 326 -18.01 -11.69 1.16
N THR A 327 -18.97 -10.78 0.93
CA THR A 327 -18.90 -9.78 -0.15
C THR A 327 -17.69 -8.86 -0.02
N ASN A 328 -17.19 -8.67 1.20
CA ASN A 328 -15.97 -7.91 1.48
C ASN A 328 -14.72 -8.45 0.75
N ILE A 329 -14.64 -9.76 0.52
CA ILE A 329 -13.58 -10.42 -0.26
C ILE A 329 -14.01 -10.54 -1.73
N LEU A 330 -15.21 -11.06 -1.99
CA LEU A 330 -15.64 -11.45 -3.33
C LEU A 330 -15.82 -10.27 -4.29
N LYS A 331 -16.21 -9.08 -3.80
CA LYS A 331 -16.39 -7.90 -4.66
C LYS A 331 -15.07 -7.28 -5.15
N PRO A 332 -14.05 -7.05 -4.29
CA PRO A 332 -12.76 -6.51 -4.74
C PRO A 332 -11.93 -7.53 -5.54
N ILE A 333 -12.00 -8.80 -5.17
CA ILE A 333 -11.25 -9.90 -5.80
C ILE A 333 -12.12 -10.50 -6.91
N ARG A 334 -12.15 -9.83 -8.05
CA ARG A 334 -13.23 -9.92 -9.05
C ARG A 334 -12.97 -10.81 -10.26
N TYR A 335 -11.74 -11.33 -10.44
CA TYR A 335 -11.41 -12.12 -11.63
C TYR A 335 -11.62 -13.62 -11.37
N PRO A 336 -12.65 -14.25 -11.96
CA PRO A 336 -12.88 -15.69 -11.83
C PRO A 336 -11.83 -16.51 -12.59
N ILE A 337 -11.33 -15.99 -13.70
CA ILE A 337 -10.19 -16.51 -14.45
C ILE A 337 -9.26 -15.36 -14.78
N ALA A 338 -8.04 -15.42 -14.29
CA ALA A 338 -7.00 -14.46 -14.60
C ALA A 338 -6.25 -14.91 -15.87
N VAL A 339 -6.02 -13.98 -16.78
CA VAL A 339 -5.32 -14.25 -18.05
C VAL A 339 -3.89 -13.70 -18.08
N ASN A 340 -3.52 -12.90 -17.07
CA ASN A 340 -2.20 -12.31 -16.89
C ASN A 340 -1.92 -12.06 -15.42
N HIS A 341 -0.67 -11.71 -15.08
CA HIS A 341 -0.23 -11.47 -13.71
C HIS A 341 -0.99 -10.31 -13.02
N LEU A 342 -1.38 -9.27 -13.76
CA LEU A 342 -2.10 -8.13 -13.19
C LEU A 342 -3.49 -8.52 -12.70
N GLN A 343 -4.21 -9.36 -13.45
CA GLN A 343 -5.51 -9.88 -13.04
C GLN A 343 -5.38 -10.91 -11.92
N ALA A 344 -4.32 -11.75 -11.95
CA ALA A 344 -4.08 -12.77 -10.94
C ALA A 344 -3.97 -12.19 -9.53
N LYS A 345 -3.43 -10.98 -9.38
CA LYS A 345 -3.36 -10.24 -8.10
C LYS A 345 -4.74 -9.97 -7.46
N PHE A 346 -5.81 -10.06 -8.25
CA PHE A 346 -7.21 -9.85 -7.83
C PHE A 346 -8.10 -11.05 -8.19
N SER A 347 -7.55 -12.27 -8.09
CA SER A 347 -8.22 -13.54 -8.40
C SER A 347 -7.94 -14.59 -7.32
N LEU A 348 -8.96 -14.98 -6.56
CA LEU A 348 -8.86 -16.13 -5.66
C LEU A 348 -8.56 -17.42 -6.44
N PRO A 349 -9.28 -17.75 -7.54
CA PRO A 349 -8.95 -18.95 -8.31
C PRO A 349 -7.50 -19.00 -8.81
N ALA A 350 -6.93 -17.87 -9.25
CA ALA A 350 -5.54 -17.84 -9.68
C ALA A 350 -4.57 -18.07 -8.51
N ALA A 351 -4.76 -17.37 -7.39
CA ALA A 351 -3.89 -17.50 -6.23
C ALA A 351 -3.91 -18.92 -5.64
N LEU A 352 -5.10 -19.54 -5.55
CA LEU A 352 -5.22 -20.91 -5.04
C LEU A 352 -4.72 -21.95 -6.04
N ALA A 353 -4.84 -21.71 -7.35
CA ALA A 353 -4.26 -22.56 -8.38
C ALA A 353 -2.71 -22.57 -8.29
N MET A 354 -2.07 -21.44 -7.99
CA MET A 354 -0.63 -21.38 -7.73
C MET A 354 -0.26 -22.28 -6.55
N ILE A 355 -1.01 -22.21 -5.45
CA ILE A 355 -0.76 -23.07 -4.29
C ILE A 355 -0.99 -24.55 -4.62
N ALA A 356 -2.06 -24.89 -5.33
CA ALA A 356 -2.32 -26.27 -5.72
C ALA A 356 -1.17 -26.86 -6.58
N LEU A 357 -0.64 -26.07 -7.53
CA LEU A 357 0.37 -26.51 -8.47
C LEU A 357 1.81 -26.44 -7.92
N ALA A 358 2.14 -25.39 -7.18
CA ALA A 358 3.52 -25.09 -6.79
C ALA A 358 3.74 -25.05 -5.28
N ARG A 359 2.68 -25.15 -4.46
CA ARG A 359 2.71 -24.94 -2.99
C ARG A 359 3.37 -23.59 -2.61
N ARG A 360 3.28 -22.62 -3.52
CA ARG A 360 3.90 -21.32 -3.42
C ARG A 360 3.12 -20.31 -4.26
N ALA A 361 3.08 -19.05 -3.83
CA ALA A 361 2.46 -17.93 -4.53
C ALA A 361 3.36 -16.68 -4.39
N GLY A 362 4.57 -16.77 -4.91
CA GLY A 362 5.58 -15.70 -4.88
C GLY A 362 5.65 -14.93 -6.21
N LYS A 363 6.68 -14.08 -6.35
CA LYS A 363 6.91 -13.26 -7.57
C LYS A 363 6.93 -14.10 -8.85
N HIS A 364 7.53 -15.30 -8.80
CA HIS A 364 7.61 -16.19 -9.97
C HIS A 364 6.23 -16.70 -10.41
N GLU A 365 5.40 -17.13 -9.46
CA GLU A 365 4.06 -17.64 -9.77
C GLU A 365 3.12 -16.54 -10.27
N PHE A 366 3.32 -15.29 -9.84
CA PHE A 366 2.64 -14.10 -10.37
C PHE A 366 3.34 -13.52 -11.61
N SER A 367 3.89 -14.37 -12.49
CA SER A 367 4.38 -13.98 -13.82
C SER A 367 3.37 -14.31 -14.93
N ASP A 368 3.43 -13.59 -16.05
CA ASP A 368 2.56 -13.88 -17.19
C ASP A 368 2.81 -15.27 -17.76
N GLU A 369 4.05 -15.76 -17.72
CA GLU A 369 4.43 -17.11 -18.14
C GLU A 369 3.71 -18.17 -17.30
N PHE A 370 3.78 -18.05 -15.96
CA PHE A 370 3.15 -19.02 -15.05
C PHE A 370 1.62 -18.94 -15.14
N VAL A 371 1.04 -17.73 -15.04
CA VAL A 371 -0.42 -17.49 -15.08
C VAL A 371 -1.01 -17.94 -16.42
N GLY A 372 -0.30 -17.71 -17.53
CA GLY A 372 -0.71 -18.09 -18.87
C GLY A 372 -0.51 -19.57 -19.22
N SER A 373 0.09 -20.38 -18.32
CA SER A 373 0.38 -21.78 -18.57
C SER A 373 -0.90 -22.65 -18.67
N ALA A 374 -0.81 -23.76 -19.40
CA ALA A 374 -1.95 -24.68 -19.52
C ALA A 374 -2.39 -25.30 -18.19
N PRO A 375 -1.46 -25.73 -17.29
CA PRO A 375 -1.83 -26.21 -15.96
C PRO A 375 -2.58 -25.16 -15.13
N MET A 376 -2.13 -23.90 -15.14
CA MET A 376 -2.79 -22.79 -14.43
C MET A 376 -4.21 -22.56 -14.93
N ARG A 377 -4.40 -22.50 -16.27
CA ARG A 377 -5.75 -22.35 -16.84
C ARG A 377 -6.68 -23.51 -16.50
N ALA A 378 -6.16 -24.73 -16.50
CA ALA A 378 -6.93 -25.91 -16.12
C ALA A 378 -7.32 -25.90 -14.63
N MET A 379 -6.37 -25.58 -13.74
CA MET A 379 -6.60 -25.54 -12.31
C MET A 379 -7.56 -24.41 -11.90
N GLN A 380 -7.41 -23.20 -12.48
CA GLN A 380 -8.33 -22.09 -12.19
C GLN A 380 -9.81 -22.46 -12.48
N ARG A 381 -10.07 -23.27 -13.51
CA ARG A 381 -11.44 -23.71 -13.87
C ARG A 381 -12.05 -24.68 -12.87
N ARG A 382 -11.23 -25.35 -12.04
CA ARG A 382 -11.68 -26.25 -10.97
C ARG A 382 -11.98 -25.48 -9.67
N ILE A 383 -11.70 -24.17 -9.62
CA ILE A 383 -11.84 -23.36 -8.40
C ILE A 383 -12.97 -22.35 -8.57
N SER A 384 -13.99 -22.46 -7.74
CA SER A 384 -15.15 -21.57 -7.69
C SER A 384 -15.17 -20.76 -6.40
N THR A 385 -15.91 -19.66 -6.42
CA THR A 385 -16.13 -18.79 -5.24
C THR A 385 -17.63 -18.63 -5.01
N GLU A 386 -18.06 -18.75 -3.75
CA GLU A 386 -19.47 -18.65 -3.36
C GLU A 386 -19.63 -17.69 -2.17
N LEU A 387 -20.77 -16.97 -2.15
CA LEU A 387 -21.14 -16.15 -1.01
C LEU A 387 -21.61 -17.04 0.14
N ASP A 388 -20.98 -16.91 1.30
CA ASP A 388 -21.40 -17.55 2.54
C ASP A 388 -22.13 -16.52 3.41
N LEU A 389 -23.45 -16.69 3.57
CA LEU A 389 -24.28 -15.76 4.34
C LEU A 389 -23.98 -15.78 5.84
N GLU A 390 -23.45 -16.87 6.38
CA GLU A 390 -23.03 -16.93 7.78
C GLU A 390 -21.74 -16.13 7.99
N ILE A 391 -20.78 -16.23 7.05
CA ILE A 391 -19.58 -15.38 7.05
C ILE A 391 -19.98 -13.90 6.89
N GLU A 392 -20.90 -13.60 5.97
CA GLU A 392 -21.38 -12.23 5.74
C GLU A 392 -21.98 -11.60 7.02
N LYS A 393 -22.77 -12.36 7.77
CA LYS A 393 -23.38 -11.90 9.03
C LYS A 393 -22.39 -11.64 10.16
N MET A 394 -21.20 -12.25 10.12
CA MET A 394 -20.15 -12.06 11.14
C MET A 394 -19.50 -10.66 11.07
N GLY A 395 -19.78 -9.89 10.01
CA GLY A 395 -19.20 -8.57 9.82
C GLY A 395 -17.90 -8.57 9.01
N PHE A 396 -17.31 -7.40 8.89
CA PHE A 396 -16.23 -7.12 7.94
C PHE A 396 -14.88 -6.74 8.60
N ASP A 397 -14.79 -6.89 9.90
CA ASP A 397 -13.58 -6.63 10.70
C ASP A 397 -12.44 -7.63 10.43
N LYS A 398 -12.78 -8.82 9.90
CA LYS A 398 -11.83 -9.89 9.57
C LYS A 398 -12.03 -10.42 8.16
N MET A 399 -10.97 -11.01 7.60
CA MET A 399 -10.97 -11.63 6.27
C MET A 399 -11.32 -13.12 6.40
N ARG A 400 -12.61 -13.42 6.61
CA ARG A 400 -13.11 -14.77 6.86
C ARG A 400 -13.36 -15.51 5.57
N SER A 401 -12.88 -16.75 5.47
CA SER A 401 -13.18 -17.66 4.37
C SER A 401 -13.13 -19.12 4.81
N ARG A 402 -13.75 -19.98 4.02
CA ARG A 402 -13.70 -21.44 4.15
C ARG A 402 -13.37 -22.05 2.79
N ILE A 403 -12.57 -23.09 2.77
CA ILE A 403 -12.26 -23.87 1.55
C ILE A 403 -12.80 -25.28 1.71
N MET A 404 -13.35 -25.82 0.65
CA MET A 404 -13.69 -27.23 0.47
C MET A 404 -12.99 -27.73 -0.80
N ILE A 405 -12.15 -28.75 -0.65
CA ILE A 405 -11.44 -29.42 -1.75
C ILE A 405 -12.08 -30.79 -1.94
N GLN A 406 -12.65 -31.03 -3.10
CA GLN A 406 -13.20 -32.31 -3.52
C GLN A 406 -12.13 -33.09 -4.29
N LEU A 407 -11.88 -34.33 -3.90
CA LEU A 407 -10.86 -35.18 -4.51
C LEU A 407 -11.50 -36.21 -5.44
N ASN A 408 -10.75 -36.61 -6.48
CA ASN A 408 -11.22 -37.63 -7.46
C ASN A 408 -11.54 -39.01 -6.84
N ASP A 409 -11.03 -39.30 -5.65
CA ASP A 409 -11.33 -40.54 -4.92
C ASP A 409 -12.60 -40.44 -4.04
N GLY A 410 -13.31 -39.31 -4.10
CA GLY A 410 -14.54 -39.03 -3.36
C GLY A 410 -14.32 -38.45 -1.95
N ARG A 411 -13.07 -38.32 -1.48
CA ARG A 411 -12.78 -37.62 -0.21
C ARG A 411 -12.96 -36.12 -0.34
N THR A 412 -13.30 -35.49 0.77
CA THR A 412 -13.35 -34.02 0.91
C THR A 412 -12.37 -33.56 1.97
N VAL A 413 -11.61 -32.53 1.68
CA VAL A 413 -10.73 -31.84 2.60
C VAL A 413 -11.23 -30.42 2.77
N GLU A 414 -11.47 -29.99 4.00
CA GLU A 414 -12.03 -28.67 4.25
C GLU A 414 -11.39 -27.97 5.45
N GLY A 415 -11.51 -26.64 5.50
CA GLY A 415 -11.03 -25.84 6.62
C GLY A 415 -11.53 -24.42 6.59
N ARG A 416 -11.25 -23.69 7.66
CA ARG A 416 -11.51 -22.25 7.80
C ARG A 416 -10.20 -21.48 7.91
N ALA A 417 -10.12 -20.31 7.29
CA ALA A 417 -8.98 -19.43 7.37
C ALA A 417 -8.78 -18.90 8.81
N ASP A 418 -7.53 -18.80 9.23
CA ASP A 418 -7.19 -18.12 10.48
C ASP A 418 -7.46 -16.62 10.34
N GLU A 419 -8.19 -16.05 11.28
CA GLU A 419 -8.47 -14.62 11.31
C GLU A 419 -7.20 -13.80 11.59
N ARG A 420 -6.17 -14.40 12.23
CA ARG A 420 -4.84 -13.84 12.46
C ARG A 420 -3.89 -14.22 11.33
N TYR A 421 -4.19 -13.76 10.13
CA TYR A 421 -3.43 -14.10 8.93
C TYR A 421 -1.95 -13.67 9.00
N ARG A 422 -1.10 -14.41 8.31
CA ARG A 422 0.34 -14.16 8.24
C ARG A 422 0.65 -12.80 7.61
N GLY A 423 1.54 -12.04 8.24
CA GLY A 423 1.91 -10.68 7.85
C GLY A 423 0.98 -9.60 8.39
N GLY A 424 -0.16 -9.96 9.02
CA GLY A 424 -1.05 -9.02 9.70
C GLY A 424 -0.50 -8.57 11.07
N PRO A 425 -1.09 -7.55 11.69
CA PRO A 425 -0.62 -7.00 12.97
C PRO A 425 -0.57 -8.04 14.10
N GLU A 426 -1.52 -8.98 14.13
CA GLU A 426 -1.61 -10.03 15.16
C GLU A 426 -0.71 -11.25 14.87
N ASN A 427 -0.16 -11.36 13.65
CA ASN A 427 0.74 -12.44 13.22
C ASN A 427 1.76 -11.90 12.21
N PRO A 428 2.64 -10.96 12.62
CA PRO A 428 3.60 -10.34 11.73
C PRO A 428 4.63 -11.34 11.21
N LEU A 429 5.17 -11.07 10.02
CA LEU A 429 6.34 -11.80 9.53
C LEU A 429 7.48 -11.69 10.55
N SER A 430 8.28 -12.73 10.71
CA SER A 430 9.55 -12.62 11.45
C SER A 430 10.50 -11.66 10.69
N ASP A 431 11.54 -11.15 11.36
CA ASP A 431 12.56 -10.33 10.69
C ASP A 431 13.29 -11.13 9.61
N ALA A 432 13.53 -12.43 9.86
CA ALA A 432 14.12 -13.33 8.87
C ALA A 432 13.23 -13.55 7.65
N ASP A 433 11.89 -13.71 7.83
CA ASP A 433 10.95 -13.83 6.71
C ASP A 433 10.88 -12.52 5.89
N LEU A 434 10.94 -11.38 6.58
CA LEU A 434 10.95 -10.07 5.92
C LEU A 434 12.23 -9.88 5.09
N GLU A 435 13.39 -10.21 5.65
CA GLU A 435 14.65 -10.17 4.90
C GLU A 435 14.65 -11.15 3.72
N ALA A 436 14.09 -12.35 3.88
CA ALA A 436 13.93 -13.31 2.79
C ALA A 436 13.03 -12.76 1.67
N LYS A 437 11.91 -12.08 2.03
CA LYS A 437 11.07 -11.36 1.08
C LYS A 437 11.86 -10.29 0.31
N VAL A 438 12.64 -9.46 1.02
CA VAL A 438 13.44 -8.40 0.40
C VAL A 438 14.51 -8.97 -0.53
N ARG A 439 15.17 -10.06 -0.15
CA ARG A 439 16.12 -10.76 -1.03
C ARG A 439 15.44 -11.30 -2.28
N SER A 440 14.24 -11.87 -2.15
CA SER A 440 13.42 -12.30 -3.30
C SER A 440 13.01 -11.11 -4.20
N CYS A 441 12.69 -9.96 -3.62
CA CYS A 441 12.44 -8.73 -4.38
C CYS A 441 13.66 -8.29 -5.21
N CYS A 442 14.85 -8.47 -4.67
CA CYS A 442 16.11 -8.06 -5.28
C CYS A 442 16.74 -9.11 -6.20
N GLU A 443 16.21 -10.33 -6.20
CA GLU A 443 16.76 -11.44 -7.00
C GLU A 443 16.77 -11.10 -8.49
N GLY A 444 17.93 -11.33 -9.14
CA GLY A 444 18.13 -11.01 -10.57
C GLY A 444 18.35 -9.53 -10.87
N VAL A 445 18.13 -8.63 -9.90
CA VAL A 445 18.20 -7.16 -10.06
C VAL A 445 19.42 -6.57 -9.38
N LEU A 446 19.63 -6.86 -8.10
CA LEU A 446 20.81 -6.44 -7.34
C LEU A 446 21.76 -7.63 -7.10
N ASP A 447 23.05 -7.36 -7.02
CA ASP A 447 24.00 -8.36 -6.55
C ASP A 447 23.87 -8.61 -5.04
N GLN A 448 24.47 -9.72 -4.56
CA GLN A 448 24.37 -10.14 -3.17
C GLN A 448 24.95 -9.12 -2.17
N GLN A 449 26.02 -8.41 -2.57
CA GLN A 449 26.63 -7.38 -1.74
C GLN A 449 25.69 -6.17 -1.59
N SER A 450 25.10 -5.71 -2.69
CA SER A 450 24.13 -4.62 -2.70
C SER A 450 22.87 -4.97 -1.88
N GLN A 451 22.38 -6.22 -1.98
CA GLN A 451 21.27 -6.71 -1.14
C GLN A 451 21.61 -6.64 0.35
N THR A 452 22.79 -7.13 0.73
CA THR A 452 23.25 -7.12 2.12
C THR A 452 23.41 -5.69 2.65
N THR A 453 23.97 -4.81 1.83
CA THR A 453 24.11 -3.38 2.14
C THR A 453 22.76 -2.69 2.31
N LEU A 454 21.78 -2.98 1.43
CA LEU A 454 20.42 -2.46 1.51
C LEU A 454 19.75 -2.82 2.83
N ILE A 455 19.78 -4.12 3.17
CA ILE A 455 19.19 -4.66 4.39
C ILE A 455 19.86 -4.05 5.63
N GLY A 456 21.19 -4.03 5.67
CA GLY A 456 21.94 -3.46 6.79
C GLY A 456 21.65 -1.97 7.01
N ASN A 457 21.62 -1.18 5.94
CA ASN A 457 21.29 0.25 6.03
C ASN A 457 19.83 0.51 6.43
N ALA A 458 18.89 -0.34 5.98
CA ALA A 458 17.50 -0.23 6.40
C ALA A 458 17.34 -0.48 7.90
N TRP A 459 17.93 -1.54 8.44
CA TRP A 459 17.89 -1.83 9.88
C TRP A 459 18.59 -0.76 10.73
N SER A 460 19.64 -0.14 10.20
CA SER A 460 20.40 0.92 10.88
C SER A 460 20.03 2.33 10.41
N VAL A 461 18.87 2.52 9.81
CA VAL A 461 18.47 3.79 9.17
C VAL A 461 18.65 5.01 10.09
N GLY A 462 18.32 4.89 11.38
CA GLY A 462 18.47 5.98 12.36
C GLY A 462 19.92 6.43 12.61
N GLN A 463 20.92 5.67 12.12
CA GLN A 463 22.36 5.98 12.25
C GLN A 463 22.94 6.56 10.96
N LEU A 464 22.19 6.60 9.87
CA LEU A 464 22.66 7.13 8.59
C LEU A 464 22.89 8.64 8.69
N GLU A 465 24.06 9.08 8.26
CA GLU A 465 24.36 10.52 8.12
C GLU A 465 23.61 11.14 6.93
N ASN A 466 23.27 10.33 5.93
CA ASN A 466 22.54 10.74 4.73
C ASN A 466 21.65 9.61 4.21
N ALA A 467 20.36 9.68 4.53
CA ALA A 467 19.36 8.72 4.07
C ALA A 467 19.10 8.77 2.54
N GLY A 468 19.45 9.88 1.87
CA GLY A 468 19.37 9.97 0.41
C GLY A 468 20.24 8.94 -0.32
N LYS A 469 21.26 8.37 0.35
CA LYS A 469 22.08 7.26 -0.18
C LYS A 469 21.32 5.96 -0.37
N LEU A 470 20.20 5.76 0.32
CA LEU A 470 19.34 4.59 0.08
C LEU A 470 18.87 4.51 -1.38
N MET A 471 18.63 5.65 -2.02
CA MET A 471 18.31 5.72 -3.45
C MET A 471 19.47 5.26 -4.34
N GLU A 472 20.72 5.50 -3.94
CA GLU A 472 21.90 5.04 -4.69
C GLU A 472 22.01 3.51 -4.64
N ILE A 473 21.72 2.91 -3.48
CA ILE A 473 21.78 1.46 -3.28
C ILE A 473 20.68 0.76 -4.11
N ILE A 474 19.43 1.24 -4.03
CA ILE A 474 18.34 0.63 -4.82
C ILE A 474 18.51 0.88 -6.33
N ASN A 475 19.41 1.78 -6.73
CA ASN A 475 19.70 2.10 -8.13
C ASN A 475 21.01 1.45 -8.64
N ASN A 476 21.68 0.64 -7.80
CA ASN A 476 22.91 -0.07 -8.15
C ASN A 476 22.59 -1.42 -8.82
N PHE A 477 21.96 -1.35 -10.00
CA PHE A 477 21.56 -2.52 -10.75
C PHE A 477 22.75 -3.28 -11.33
N ARG A 478 22.63 -4.60 -11.45
CA ARG A 478 23.57 -5.41 -12.22
C ARG A 478 23.61 -4.90 -13.65
N ALA A 479 24.84 -4.78 -14.19
CA ALA A 479 25.09 -4.42 -15.59
C ALA A 479 24.59 -5.49 -16.55
#